data_f15e61f6e6d0390cd7979465ab31a98b
#
_entry.id   f15e61f6e6d0390cd7979465ab31a98b
#
_cell.length_a   1.000
_cell.length_b   1.000
_cell.length_c   1.000
_cell.angle_alpha   90.00
_cell.angle_beta   90.00
_cell.angle_gamma   90.00
#
_symmetry.space_group_name_H-M   'P 1'
#
loop_
_entity.id
_entity.type
_entity.pdbx_description
1 polymer ?
#
loop_
_entity_poly.entity_id
_entity_poly.type
_entity_poly.pdbx_seq_one_letter_code
_entity_poly.pdbx_strand_id
1 'polypeptide(L)'
;MSIGTVSDFNGYFAISIEPGNYQFVVSFTGMKTKTIDLKVGDEAVPFLIIEMEPFSTQFDEVVVRAGRFDKRLEDQTVSIEVIKPRLIDARNTTSVETILDMVPGLTILDEEPQIRGGSGFTFGVGSKVAVFVDNLPVVAGDAGKPDWSLIPVENIKQIEVVKGASSVLSGSSALSGAIY
;
A
#
# COMPACT_ATOMS: atom_id res chain seq x y z
N MET A 1 -0.57 -37.06 -17.95
CA MET A 1 -0.08 -36.42 -19.19
C MET A 1 -0.84 -35.12 -19.35
N SER A 2 -0.18 -33.98 -19.45
CA SER A 2 -0.87 -32.71 -19.71
C SER A 2 -0.88 -32.46 -21.22
N ILE A 3 -2.07 -32.19 -21.76
CA ILE A 3 -2.27 -31.86 -23.16
C ILE A 3 -2.77 -30.40 -23.16
N GLY A 4 -2.28 -29.59 -24.06
CA GLY A 4 -2.67 -28.17 -24.14
C GLY A 4 -2.87 -27.71 -25.56
N THR A 5 -3.64 -26.63 -25.72
CA THR A 5 -3.86 -25.92 -26.96
C THR A 5 -3.86 -24.44 -26.71
N VAL A 6 -3.79 -23.63 -27.76
CA VAL A 6 -3.84 -22.15 -27.69
C VAL A 6 -5.03 -21.69 -28.51
N SER A 7 -5.73 -20.66 -28.06
CA SER A 7 -6.79 -20.05 -28.83
C SER A 7 -6.24 -19.18 -29.99
N ASP A 8 -7.04 -19.06 -31.04
CA ASP A 8 -6.78 -18.11 -32.11
C ASP A 8 -7.12 -16.65 -31.71
N PHE A 9 -6.97 -15.73 -32.66
CA PHE A 9 -7.26 -14.31 -32.43
C PHE A 9 -8.73 -14.00 -32.07
N ASN A 10 -9.65 -14.88 -32.48
CA ASN A 10 -11.10 -14.76 -32.20
C ASN A 10 -11.50 -15.50 -30.91
N GLY A 11 -10.53 -16.13 -30.21
CA GLY A 11 -10.78 -16.89 -29.01
C GLY A 11 -11.21 -18.35 -29.24
N TYR A 12 -11.22 -18.84 -30.47
CA TYR A 12 -11.54 -20.23 -30.75
C TYR A 12 -10.37 -21.15 -30.44
N PHE A 13 -10.66 -22.25 -29.78
CA PHE A 13 -9.71 -23.32 -29.52
C PHE A 13 -10.35 -24.68 -29.80
N ALA A 14 -9.55 -25.65 -30.12
CA ALA A 14 -9.94 -27.03 -30.23
C ALA A 14 -8.89 -27.95 -29.62
N ILE A 15 -9.35 -28.98 -28.94
CA ILE A 15 -8.49 -29.98 -28.32
C ILE A 15 -9.13 -31.35 -28.52
N SER A 16 -8.34 -32.30 -29.01
CA SER A 16 -8.80 -33.71 -29.17
C SER A 16 -8.30 -34.51 -27.99
N ILE A 17 -9.23 -35.07 -27.25
CA ILE A 17 -8.94 -35.88 -26.05
C ILE A 17 -9.83 -37.10 -26.02
N GLU A 18 -9.40 -38.16 -25.36
CA GLU A 18 -10.16 -39.38 -25.18
C GLU A 18 -11.29 -39.18 -24.15
N PRO A 19 -12.33 -40.02 -24.13
CA PRO A 19 -13.34 -39.96 -23.08
C PRO A 19 -12.75 -40.12 -21.70
N GLY A 20 -13.16 -39.23 -20.76
CA GLY A 20 -12.60 -39.23 -19.40
C GLY A 20 -13.00 -37.99 -18.58
N ASN A 21 -12.50 -37.91 -17.38
CA ASN A 21 -12.65 -36.74 -16.52
C ASN A 21 -11.40 -35.89 -16.60
N TYR A 22 -11.55 -34.63 -16.94
CA TYR A 22 -10.45 -33.71 -17.15
C TYR A 22 -10.65 -32.44 -16.34
N GLN A 23 -9.54 -31.86 -15.93
CA GLN A 23 -9.48 -30.54 -15.36
C GLN A 23 -8.84 -29.60 -16.37
N PHE A 24 -9.63 -28.66 -16.88
CA PHE A 24 -9.16 -27.64 -17.81
C PHE A 24 -8.70 -26.41 -17.03
N VAL A 25 -7.47 -26.03 -17.26
CA VAL A 25 -6.89 -24.80 -16.72
C VAL A 25 -6.73 -23.81 -17.86
N VAL A 26 -7.49 -22.73 -17.81
CA VAL A 26 -7.48 -21.67 -18.83
C VAL A 26 -6.79 -20.44 -18.25
N SER A 27 -5.76 -19.98 -18.93
CA SER A 27 -4.98 -18.81 -18.52
C SER A 27 -4.76 -17.86 -19.68
N PHE A 28 -4.83 -16.57 -19.41
CA PHE A 28 -4.51 -15.51 -20.36
C PHE A 28 -3.87 -14.34 -19.62
N THR A 29 -2.95 -13.65 -20.30
CA THR A 29 -2.27 -12.50 -19.69
C THR A 29 -3.27 -11.40 -19.34
N GLY A 30 -3.27 -10.96 -18.07
CA GLY A 30 -4.22 -9.95 -17.58
C GLY A 30 -5.59 -10.48 -17.20
N MET A 31 -5.83 -11.80 -17.24
CA MET A 31 -7.05 -12.44 -16.79
C MET A 31 -6.81 -13.39 -15.61
N LYS A 32 -7.82 -13.61 -14.79
CA LYS A 32 -7.76 -14.62 -13.72
C LYS A 32 -7.77 -16.01 -14.34
N THR A 33 -6.84 -16.86 -13.92
CA THR A 33 -6.82 -18.26 -14.31
C THR A 33 -8.11 -18.94 -13.85
N LYS A 34 -8.79 -19.62 -14.77
CA LYS A 34 -10.03 -20.35 -14.51
C LYS A 34 -9.81 -21.85 -14.64
N THR A 35 -10.27 -22.59 -13.67
CA THR A 35 -10.20 -24.05 -13.65
C THR A 35 -11.63 -24.60 -13.79
N ILE A 36 -11.83 -25.55 -14.70
CA ILE A 36 -13.12 -26.15 -15.01
C ILE A 36 -12.94 -27.66 -15.03
N ASP A 37 -13.75 -28.38 -14.27
CA ASP A 37 -13.83 -29.83 -14.34
C ASP A 37 -14.83 -30.25 -15.42
N LEU A 38 -14.38 -31.01 -16.39
CA LEU A 38 -15.21 -31.46 -17.53
C LEU A 38 -15.15 -32.96 -17.68
N LYS A 39 -16.32 -33.55 -17.82
CA LYS A 39 -16.46 -34.96 -18.15
C LYS A 39 -16.70 -35.07 -19.65
N VAL A 40 -15.76 -35.66 -20.37
CA VAL A 40 -15.83 -35.94 -21.80
C VAL A 40 -16.37 -37.36 -22.01
N GLY A 41 -17.49 -37.47 -22.73
CA GLY A 41 -18.05 -38.76 -23.14
C GLY A 41 -17.60 -39.16 -24.53
N ASP A 42 -18.25 -40.18 -25.09
CA ASP A 42 -17.98 -40.68 -26.46
C ASP A 42 -18.52 -39.73 -27.56
N GLU A 43 -19.40 -38.82 -27.19
CA GLU A 43 -19.93 -37.79 -28.10
C GLU A 43 -19.12 -36.49 -27.96
N ALA A 44 -18.93 -35.79 -29.10
CA ALA A 44 -18.22 -34.53 -29.10
C ALA A 44 -18.96 -33.48 -28.22
N VAL A 45 -18.24 -32.78 -27.36
CA VAL A 45 -18.78 -31.65 -26.61
C VAL A 45 -18.98 -30.49 -27.59
N PRO A 46 -20.21 -30.04 -27.83
CA PRO A 46 -20.48 -29.19 -28.99
C PRO A 46 -19.86 -27.81 -28.91
N PHE A 47 -19.92 -27.16 -27.77
CA PHE A 47 -19.27 -25.84 -27.53
C PHE A 47 -19.09 -25.59 -26.05
N LEU A 48 -17.89 -25.16 -25.67
CA LEU A 48 -17.59 -24.70 -24.32
C LEU A 48 -17.21 -23.21 -24.37
N ILE A 49 -18.08 -22.37 -23.83
CA ILE A 49 -17.81 -20.93 -23.73
C ILE A 49 -17.21 -20.68 -22.35
N ILE A 50 -15.99 -20.14 -22.33
CA ILE A 50 -15.26 -19.84 -21.10
C ILE A 50 -15.08 -18.33 -20.99
N GLU A 51 -15.91 -17.71 -20.17
CA GLU A 51 -15.75 -16.31 -19.84
C GLU A 51 -14.65 -16.16 -18.78
N MET A 52 -13.68 -15.31 -19.05
CA MET A 52 -12.60 -14.99 -18.15
C MET A 52 -12.81 -13.61 -17.53
N GLU A 53 -12.50 -13.47 -16.26
CA GLU A 53 -12.53 -12.19 -15.56
C GLU A 53 -11.19 -11.49 -15.69
N PRO A 54 -11.16 -10.17 -15.89
CA PRO A 54 -9.92 -9.41 -15.84
C PRO A 54 -9.22 -9.62 -14.49
N PHE A 55 -7.94 -9.90 -14.53
CA PHE A 55 -7.11 -9.83 -13.34
C PHE A 55 -6.85 -8.34 -13.04
N SER A 56 -7.83 -7.70 -12.41
CA SER A 56 -7.57 -6.42 -11.82
C SER A 56 -6.69 -6.67 -10.59
N THR A 57 -5.42 -6.34 -10.69
CA THR A 57 -4.68 -5.98 -9.50
C THR A 57 -5.43 -4.77 -8.96
N GLN A 58 -6.33 -4.95 -8.03
CA GLN A 58 -6.75 -3.84 -7.19
C GLN A 58 -5.45 -3.40 -6.52
N PHE A 59 -4.85 -2.34 -7.05
CA PHE A 59 -3.95 -1.56 -6.23
C PHE A 59 -4.81 -1.16 -5.05
N ASP A 60 -4.47 -1.62 -3.86
CA ASP A 60 -5.14 -1.17 -2.65
C ASP A 60 -5.26 0.33 -2.75
N GLU A 61 -6.48 0.83 -2.88
CA GLU A 61 -6.74 2.26 -2.93
C GLU A 61 -6.12 2.87 -1.68
N VAL A 62 -5.10 3.69 -1.88
CA VAL A 62 -4.41 4.32 -0.77
C VAL A 62 -5.27 5.48 -0.30
N VAL A 63 -6.05 5.24 0.72
CA VAL A 63 -6.80 6.28 1.41
C VAL A 63 -5.87 6.90 2.44
N VAL A 64 -5.60 8.19 2.29
CA VAL A 64 -4.83 8.97 3.25
C VAL A 64 -5.77 9.72 4.19
N ARG A 65 -5.43 9.71 5.47
CA ARG A 65 -6.19 10.39 6.53
C ARG A 65 -5.54 11.69 6.96
N ALA A 66 -4.42 12.02 6.35
CA ALA A 66 -3.73 13.27 6.58
C ALA A 66 -4.65 14.46 6.33
N GLY A 67 -5.21 15.01 7.39
CA GLY A 67 -6.08 16.20 7.31
C GLY A 67 -7.52 16.02 7.78
N ARG A 68 -7.81 15.13 8.69
CA ARG A 68 -9.13 14.86 9.32
C ARG A 68 -10.20 14.22 8.44
N PHE A 69 -10.02 14.15 7.13
CA PHE A 69 -10.98 13.55 6.21
C PHE A 69 -10.26 12.52 5.34
N ASP A 70 -10.88 11.36 5.18
CA ASP A 70 -10.41 10.34 4.27
C ASP A 70 -10.48 10.88 2.83
N LYS A 71 -9.33 10.96 2.16
CA LYS A 71 -9.22 11.38 0.76
C LYS A 71 -8.34 10.42 -0.01
N ARG A 72 -8.57 10.32 -1.31
CA ARG A 72 -7.66 9.59 -2.19
C ARG A 72 -6.34 10.35 -2.29
N LEU A 73 -5.24 9.61 -2.37
CA LEU A 73 -3.91 10.20 -2.53
C LEU A 73 -3.83 11.12 -3.77
N GLU A 74 -4.54 10.75 -4.84
CA GLU A 74 -4.59 11.48 -6.11
C GLU A 74 -5.24 12.87 -5.99
N ASP A 75 -6.13 13.03 -5.02
CA ASP A 75 -6.87 14.29 -4.78
C ASP A 75 -6.11 15.26 -3.87
N GLN A 76 -4.90 14.91 -3.44
CA GLN A 76 -4.12 15.73 -2.54
C GLN A 76 -3.25 16.73 -3.32
N THR A 77 -3.29 17.97 -2.90
CA THR A 77 -2.46 19.06 -3.46
C THR A 77 -1.07 19.15 -2.83
N VAL A 78 -0.83 18.40 -1.76
CA VAL A 78 0.43 18.33 -1.03
C VAL A 78 1.13 17.00 -1.32
N SER A 79 2.45 16.99 -1.23
CA SER A 79 3.23 15.77 -1.40
C SER A 79 3.06 14.88 -0.18
N ILE A 80 2.43 13.72 -0.34
CA ILE A 80 2.23 12.72 0.70
C ILE A 80 2.96 11.45 0.29
N GLU A 81 3.75 10.91 1.21
CA GLU A 81 4.35 9.58 1.11
C GLU A 81 3.60 8.63 2.03
N VAL A 82 3.25 7.45 1.54
CA VAL A 82 2.55 6.43 2.33
C VAL A 82 3.39 5.17 2.43
N ILE A 83 3.74 4.80 3.66
CA ILE A 83 4.44 3.56 3.96
C ILE A 83 3.39 2.52 4.35
N LYS A 84 3.26 1.49 3.53
CA LYS A 84 2.31 0.40 3.75
C LYS A 84 2.85 -0.65 4.73
N PRO A 85 1.99 -1.43 5.41
CA PRO A 85 2.36 -2.46 6.38
C PRO A 85 3.37 -3.45 5.82
N ARG A 86 3.18 -3.87 4.58
CA ARG A 86 4.09 -4.81 3.90
C ARG A 86 5.55 -4.36 3.86
N LEU A 87 5.77 -3.04 3.76
CA LEU A 87 7.12 -2.47 3.77
C LEU A 87 7.69 -2.44 5.19
N ILE A 88 6.83 -2.18 6.17
CA ILE A 88 7.18 -2.20 7.59
C ILE A 88 7.61 -3.60 8.00
N ASP A 89 6.79 -4.60 7.70
CA ASP A 89 7.04 -6.02 8.00
C ASP A 89 8.34 -6.52 7.33
N ALA A 90 8.58 -6.11 6.08
CA ALA A 90 9.77 -6.52 5.33
C ALA A 90 11.08 -6.01 5.95
N ARG A 91 11.04 -4.98 6.78
CA ARG A 91 12.21 -4.42 7.46
C ARG A 91 12.57 -5.14 8.76
N ASN A 92 11.64 -5.86 9.34
CA ASN A 92 11.85 -6.58 10.61
C ASN A 92 12.52 -5.69 11.68
N THR A 93 12.06 -4.45 11.80
CA THR A 93 12.54 -3.47 12.79
C THR A 93 11.49 -3.21 13.85
N THR A 94 11.94 -2.88 15.04
CA THR A 94 11.07 -2.49 16.16
C THR A 94 11.03 -0.97 16.37
N SER A 95 11.80 -0.20 15.53
CA SER A 95 11.86 1.26 15.63
C SER A 95 11.14 1.93 14.46
N VAL A 96 10.22 2.82 14.77
CA VAL A 96 9.52 3.68 13.81
C VAL A 96 10.50 4.63 13.12
N GLU A 97 11.52 5.12 13.82
CA GLU A 97 12.54 6.00 13.28
C GLU A 97 13.26 5.36 12.09
N THR A 98 13.64 4.07 12.22
CA THR A 98 14.29 3.31 11.14
C THR A 98 13.40 3.18 9.91
N ILE A 99 12.08 3.10 10.09
CA ILE A 99 11.11 3.06 9.00
C ILE A 99 11.01 4.43 8.33
N LEU A 100 10.97 5.49 9.11
CA LEU A 100 10.85 6.87 8.63
C LEU A 100 12.10 7.34 7.88
N ASP A 101 13.29 6.87 8.23
CA ASP A 101 14.53 7.17 7.50
C ASP A 101 14.53 6.69 6.04
N MET A 102 13.60 5.80 5.67
CA MET A 102 13.43 5.39 4.27
C MET A 102 12.70 6.43 3.43
N VAL A 103 12.04 7.40 4.04
CA VAL A 103 11.23 8.38 3.33
C VAL A 103 12.16 9.44 2.72
N PRO A 104 12.21 9.58 1.39
CA PRO A 104 13.06 10.57 0.76
C PRO A 104 12.78 11.99 1.27
N GLY A 105 13.81 12.67 1.76
CA GLY A 105 13.69 14.03 2.27
C GLY A 105 13.13 14.14 3.68
N LEU A 106 13.01 13.03 4.41
CA LEU A 106 12.79 13.01 5.85
C LEU A 106 14.06 12.47 6.51
N THR A 107 14.47 13.09 7.58
CA THR A 107 15.62 12.68 8.41
C THR A 107 15.24 12.87 9.87
N ILE A 108 15.62 11.93 10.73
CA ILE A 108 15.43 12.08 12.18
C ILE A 108 16.77 12.44 12.80
N LEU A 109 16.81 13.56 13.49
CA LEU A 109 17.99 14.06 14.18
C LEU A 109 17.63 14.37 15.64
N ASP A 110 18.32 13.73 16.56
CA ASP A 110 18.05 13.85 18.00
C ASP A 110 16.56 13.66 18.35
N GLU A 111 15.95 12.58 17.79
CA GLU A 111 14.52 12.25 17.94
C GLU A 111 13.55 13.22 17.23
N GLU A 112 14.05 14.30 16.63
CA GLU A 112 13.25 15.28 15.92
C GLU A 112 13.17 14.97 14.40
N PRO A 113 11.98 14.79 13.82
CA PRO A 113 11.84 14.61 12.39
C PRO A 113 12.02 15.94 11.65
N GLN A 114 12.78 15.89 10.57
CA GLN A 114 13.03 17.00 9.67
C GLN A 114 12.60 16.67 8.26
N ILE A 115 11.77 17.48 7.65
CA ILE A 115 11.28 17.28 6.28
C ILE A 115 11.90 18.31 5.34
N ARG A 116 12.49 17.83 4.22
CA ARG A 116 13.13 18.63 3.16
C ARG A 116 14.23 19.57 3.66
N GLY A 117 15.01 19.12 4.64
CA GLY A 117 16.04 19.98 5.24
C GLY A 117 15.45 21.25 5.83
N GLY A 118 14.16 21.27 6.06
CA GLY A 118 13.39 22.35 6.69
C GLY A 118 13.87 22.52 8.10
N SER A 119 15.04 23.03 8.14
CA SER A 119 15.89 23.18 9.26
C SER A 119 15.38 24.24 10.14
N GLY A 120 15.43 23.95 11.22
CA GLY A 120 15.59 24.80 12.35
C GLY A 120 15.55 23.84 13.49
N PHE A 121 16.75 23.40 13.81
CA PHE A 121 17.07 22.96 15.14
C PHE A 121 16.63 24.10 16.05
N THR A 122 15.41 24.02 16.53
CA THR A 122 14.90 24.95 17.54
C THR A 122 15.24 24.33 18.87
N PHE A 123 16.40 24.68 19.40
CA PHE A 123 16.76 24.35 20.75
C PHE A 123 15.58 24.64 21.68
N GLY A 124 14.91 23.58 22.15
CA GLY A 124 13.97 23.64 23.26
C GLY A 124 12.54 24.09 22.98
N VAL A 125 12.11 24.25 21.74
CA VAL A 125 10.71 24.66 21.45
C VAL A 125 10.10 23.85 20.29
N GLY A 126 9.84 22.57 20.54
CA GLY A 126 8.99 21.76 19.72
C GLY A 126 9.47 21.47 18.29
N SER A 127 9.18 20.29 17.82
CA SER A 127 9.41 19.88 16.44
C SER A 127 8.59 20.73 15.45
N LYS A 128 9.16 21.04 14.28
CA LYS A 128 8.44 21.68 13.16
C LYS A 128 7.63 20.68 12.35
N VAL A 129 7.74 19.41 12.66
CA VAL A 129 6.97 18.32 12.08
C VAL A 129 6.11 17.75 13.19
N ALA A 130 4.80 17.84 13.02
CA ALA A 130 3.85 17.23 13.95
C ALA A 130 3.77 15.73 13.75
N VAL A 131 3.74 14.98 14.85
CA VAL A 131 3.56 13.52 14.82
C VAL A 131 2.26 13.16 15.51
N PHE A 132 1.46 12.33 14.84
CA PHE A 132 0.16 11.89 15.31
C PHE A 132 0.05 10.37 15.26
N VAL A 133 -0.62 9.79 16.25
CA VAL A 133 -1.09 8.41 16.22
C VAL A 133 -2.60 8.44 16.40
N ASP A 134 -3.33 7.89 15.43
CA ASP A 134 -4.81 7.92 15.41
C ASP A 134 -5.40 9.34 15.65
N ASN A 135 -4.82 10.35 15.00
CA ASN A 135 -5.14 11.77 15.13
C ASN A 135 -4.85 12.41 16.50
N LEU A 136 -4.19 11.70 17.39
CA LEU A 136 -3.71 12.25 18.66
C LEU A 136 -2.25 12.65 18.54
N PRO A 137 -1.85 13.87 18.95
CA PRO A 137 -0.46 14.28 18.88
C PRO A 137 0.38 13.48 19.88
N VAL A 138 1.50 12.96 19.40
CA VAL A 138 2.48 12.24 20.22
C VAL A 138 3.64 13.17 20.52
N VAL A 139 3.61 13.77 21.71
CA VAL A 139 4.59 14.76 22.13
C VAL A 139 5.00 14.48 23.58
N ALA A 140 6.28 14.40 23.84
CA ALA A 140 6.78 14.34 25.22
C ALA A 140 6.51 15.69 25.92
N GLY A 141 6.02 15.61 27.15
CA GLY A 141 5.54 16.79 27.88
C GLY A 141 6.66 17.76 28.33
N ASP A 142 7.90 17.34 28.29
CA ASP A 142 9.06 18.10 28.76
C ASP A 142 9.75 18.88 27.63
N ALA A 143 9.93 18.28 26.46
CA ALA A 143 10.72 18.86 25.37
C ALA A 143 9.92 19.16 24.11
N GLY A 144 8.65 18.81 24.04
CA GLY A 144 7.85 18.94 22.82
C GLY A 144 8.33 18.10 21.64
N LYS A 145 9.17 17.09 21.90
CA LYS A 145 9.66 16.13 20.93
C LYS A 145 8.69 14.94 20.82
N PRO A 146 8.64 14.25 19.67
CA PRO A 146 7.92 12.98 19.59
C PRO A 146 8.52 11.93 20.52
N ASP A 147 7.67 11.20 21.23
CA ASP A 147 8.11 10.03 21.98
C ASP A 147 7.86 8.77 21.13
N TRP A 148 8.87 8.35 20.41
CA TRP A 148 8.80 7.19 19.51
C TRP A 148 8.61 5.87 20.24
N SER A 149 8.98 5.80 21.53
CA SER A 149 8.81 4.59 22.34
C SER A 149 7.36 4.24 22.61
N LEU A 150 6.47 5.21 22.50
CA LEU A 150 5.03 5.02 22.67
C LEU A 150 4.34 4.41 21.44
N ILE A 151 5.06 4.24 20.32
CA ILE A 151 4.50 3.78 19.05
C ILE A 151 4.98 2.36 18.77
N PRO A 152 4.20 1.32 19.10
CA PRO A 152 4.55 -0.06 18.78
C PRO A 152 4.42 -0.31 17.28
N VAL A 153 5.51 -0.71 16.64
CA VAL A 153 5.60 -0.92 15.18
C VAL A 153 4.58 -1.98 14.72
N GLU A 154 4.31 -2.98 15.54
CA GLU A 154 3.41 -4.10 15.24
C GLU A 154 1.95 -3.66 15.05
N ASN A 155 1.57 -2.52 15.61
CA ASN A 155 0.20 -2.00 15.54
C ASN A 155 0.02 -0.98 14.43
N ILE A 156 1.07 -0.66 13.67
CA ILE A 156 1.01 0.33 12.61
C ILE A 156 0.34 -0.25 11.37
N LYS A 157 -0.79 0.33 11.00
CA LYS A 157 -1.50 -0.01 9.77
C LYS A 157 -0.86 0.64 8.53
N GLN A 158 -0.45 1.88 8.64
CA GLN A 158 0.28 2.64 7.62
C GLN A 158 0.89 3.88 8.26
N ILE A 159 1.90 4.45 7.63
CA ILE A 159 2.46 5.74 8.02
C ILE A 159 2.28 6.70 6.85
N GLU A 160 1.74 7.87 7.12
CA GLU A 160 1.55 8.93 6.13
C GLU A 160 2.46 10.11 6.46
N VAL A 161 3.34 10.46 5.55
CA VAL A 161 4.26 11.60 5.71
C VAL A 161 3.83 12.72 4.76
N VAL A 162 3.27 13.77 5.32
CA VAL A 162 2.88 14.98 4.60
C VAL A 162 4.07 15.92 4.53
N LYS A 163 4.57 16.17 3.31
CA LYS A 163 5.78 17.00 3.09
C LYS A 163 5.38 18.41 2.65
N GLY A 164 5.33 19.32 3.59
CA GLY A 164 4.98 20.72 3.38
C GLY A 164 4.14 21.28 4.51
N ALA A 165 3.89 22.58 4.46
CA ALA A 165 3.12 23.26 5.50
C ALA A 165 1.67 22.73 5.55
N SER A 166 1.32 22.10 6.66
CA SER A 166 -0.04 21.61 6.94
C SER A 166 -0.60 22.19 8.24
N SER A 167 -0.03 23.30 8.70
CA SER A 167 -0.39 23.92 9.98
C SER A 167 -1.87 24.29 10.12
N VAL A 168 -2.56 24.54 9.01
CA VAL A 168 -4.00 24.83 9.01
C VAL A 168 -4.82 23.62 9.49
N LEU A 169 -4.38 22.41 9.16
CA LEU A 169 -5.09 21.17 9.48
C LEU A 169 -4.52 20.49 10.73
N SER A 170 -3.21 20.58 10.93
CA SER A 170 -2.46 19.79 11.89
C SER A 170 -1.89 20.61 13.07
N GLY A 171 -2.18 21.91 13.10
CA GLY A 171 -1.73 22.81 14.17
C GLY A 171 -0.37 23.47 13.91
N SER A 172 0.03 24.35 14.82
CA SER A 172 1.22 25.21 14.69
C SER A 172 2.55 24.44 14.61
N SER A 173 2.58 23.21 15.11
CA SER A 173 3.77 22.34 15.05
C SER A 173 4.01 21.72 13.67
N ALA A 174 3.05 21.81 12.74
CA ALA A 174 3.16 21.23 11.39
C ALA A 174 3.64 22.25 10.35
N LEU A 175 4.68 23.01 10.65
CA LEU A 175 5.23 24.04 9.76
C LEU A 175 5.94 23.46 8.54
N SER A 176 6.69 22.38 8.74
CA SER A 176 7.44 21.69 7.68
C SER A 176 6.71 20.45 7.16
N GLY A 177 5.75 19.94 7.91
CA GLY A 177 4.96 18.77 7.57
C GLY A 177 4.36 18.09 8.78
N ALA A 178 3.77 16.92 8.53
CA ALA A 178 3.18 16.08 9.57
C ALA A 178 3.36 14.59 9.25
N ILE A 179 3.39 13.77 10.28
CA ILE A 179 3.46 12.31 10.23
C ILE A 179 2.21 11.77 10.94
N TYR A 180 1.49 10.83 10.29
CA TYR A 180 0.28 10.20 10.81
C TYR A 180 0.41 8.69 10.83
#